data_fccd546e7a0fb8e255228dfb8c9fa30e
#
_entry.id   fccd546e7a0fb8e255228dfb8c9fa30e
#
_cell.length_a   1.000
_cell.length_b   1.000
_cell.length_c   1.000
_cell.angle_alpha   90.00
_cell.angle_beta   90.00
_cell.angle_gamma   90.00
#
_symmetry.space_group_name_H-M   'P 1'
#
loop_
_entity.id
_entity.type
_entity.pdbx_description
1 polymer ?
#
loop_
_entity_poly.entity_id
_entity_poly.type
_entity_poly.pdbx_seq_one_letter_code
_entity_poly.pdbx_strand_id
1 'polypeptide(L)'
;MRWPQDAKDWPLAQCSRQVLHRPHRWHIQEAGEGALILLIHGAGGATQSFRGVFPILAQTNRVIAVDLPGQGFTQLGAQQRCGLDHMSEDLLSLCRNQGWAPDLIVGHSAGVAIALRMWELGMIPKRGIVGINAALGNFRGVAGWLFPIMAKALAVTPFSASIFASTTTPASIRNLVKGTGSQLDQEGLDLYYRLAKDKGHVDATLSMMSQWSLDGLLARLDKVDCPVHLITGLSDKAVPPHVSTDAVRTLTNARLTELPNLGHLAHEEDPETIAQLILDT
;
A
#
# COMPACT_ATOMS: atom_id res chain seq x y z
N MET A 1 -11.67 10.57 5.80
CA MET A 1 -12.47 10.03 6.92
C MET A 1 -11.98 10.60 8.26
N ARG A 2 -12.81 10.62 9.31
CA ARG A 2 -12.46 11.18 10.63
C ARG A 2 -12.44 10.05 11.67
N TRP A 3 -11.31 9.89 12.34
CA TRP A 3 -11.20 8.97 13.47
C TRP A 3 -11.59 9.68 14.79
N PRO A 4 -12.35 9.05 15.69
CA PRO A 4 -13.01 7.73 15.57
C PRO A 4 -14.43 7.78 14.97
N GLN A 5 -14.93 8.97 14.60
CA GLN A 5 -16.36 9.20 14.26
C GLN A 5 -16.82 8.32 13.07
N ASP A 6 -15.96 8.19 12.06
CA ASP A 6 -16.26 7.43 10.86
C ASP A 6 -15.70 5.99 10.93
N ALA A 7 -15.26 5.51 12.11
CA ALA A 7 -14.64 4.19 12.27
C ALA A 7 -15.63 3.08 12.64
N LYS A 8 -16.93 3.38 12.74
CA LYS A 8 -17.95 2.36 12.97
C LYS A 8 -17.85 1.31 11.86
N ASP A 9 -17.84 0.03 12.26
CA ASP A 9 -17.73 -1.10 11.36
C ASP A 9 -16.45 -1.11 10.47
N TRP A 10 -15.39 -0.39 10.91
CA TRP A 10 -14.08 -0.50 10.29
C TRP A 10 -13.37 -1.75 10.80
N PRO A 11 -12.79 -2.57 9.91
CA PRO A 11 -12.10 -3.78 10.32
C PRO A 11 -11.00 -3.47 11.35
N LEU A 12 -10.91 -4.28 12.39
CA LEU A 12 -9.88 -4.18 13.43
C LEU A 12 -9.81 -2.80 14.13
N ALA A 13 -10.96 -2.08 14.21
CA ALA A 13 -11.02 -0.78 14.85
C ALA A 13 -10.51 -0.80 16.31
N GLN A 14 -10.69 -1.91 17.03
CA GLN A 14 -10.19 -2.12 18.38
C GLN A 14 -8.65 -2.11 18.49
N CYS A 15 -7.96 -2.39 17.39
CA CYS A 15 -6.49 -2.35 17.28
C CYS A 15 -5.98 -0.98 16.84
N SER A 16 -6.89 -0.02 16.59
CA SER A 16 -6.57 1.26 15.98
C SER A 16 -6.23 2.33 16.99
N ARG A 17 -5.27 3.17 16.65
CA ARG A 17 -4.95 4.41 17.36
C ARG A 17 -4.42 5.48 16.42
N GLN A 18 -4.46 6.73 16.88
CA GLN A 18 -3.79 7.83 16.17
C GLN A 18 -2.47 8.19 16.84
N VAL A 19 -1.47 8.51 16.01
CA VAL A 19 -0.17 8.99 16.42
C VAL A 19 0.05 10.37 15.79
N LEU A 20 0.27 11.38 16.65
CA LEU A 20 0.66 12.70 16.16
C LEU A 20 2.16 12.73 15.94
N HIS A 21 2.58 12.68 14.69
CA HIS A 21 3.97 12.87 14.28
C HIS A 21 4.00 13.73 13.01
N ARG A 22 4.49 14.96 13.15
CA ARG A 22 4.51 15.95 12.06
C ARG A 22 5.23 15.42 10.82
N PRO A 23 4.74 15.75 9.61
CA PRO A 23 3.65 16.70 9.35
C PRO A 23 2.25 16.10 9.49
N HIS A 24 2.09 14.79 9.69
CA HIS A 24 0.82 14.07 9.64
C HIS A 24 0.28 13.72 11.04
N ARG A 25 -1.02 13.42 11.10
CA ARG A 25 -1.64 12.66 12.19
C ARG A 25 -1.96 11.27 11.64
N TRP A 26 -1.12 10.34 11.99
CA TRP A 26 -1.16 8.98 11.49
C TRP A 26 -2.24 8.15 12.15
N HIS A 27 -2.94 7.35 11.38
CA HIS A 27 -3.75 6.24 11.86
C HIS A 27 -2.96 4.96 11.67
N ILE A 28 -2.96 4.12 12.68
CA ILE A 28 -2.32 2.83 12.67
C ILE A 28 -3.21 1.78 13.31
N GLN A 29 -3.02 0.54 12.93
CA GLN A 29 -3.53 -0.63 13.64
C GLN A 29 -2.36 -1.43 14.18
N GLU A 30 -2.44 -1.86 15.42
CA GLU A 30 -1.36 -2.56 16.11
C GLU A 30 -1.91 -3.69 16.98
N ALA A 31 -1.37 -4.92 16.83
CA ALA A 31 -1.71 -6.07 17.66
C ALA A 31 -0.60 -7.11 17.65
N GLY A 32 -0.71 -8.09 18.57
CA GLY A 32 0.24 -9.19 18.72
C GLY A 32 1.52 -8.79 19.44
N GLU A 33 2.39 -9.77 19.64
CA GLU A 33 3.67 -9.64 20.32
C GLU A 33 4.75 -10.41 19.54
N GLY A 34 6.04 -10.10 19.79
CA GLY A 34 7.15 -10.78 19.14
C GLY A 34 7.86 -9.93 18.10
N ALA A 35 8.36 -10.56 17.02
CA ALA A 35 9.03 -9.88 15.93
C ALA A 35 8.09 -8.89 15.21
N LEU A 36 8.58 -7.70 14.90
CA LEU A 36 7.75 -6.64 14.33
C LEU A 36 7.61 -6.78 12.81
N ILE A 37 6.37 -6.85 12.35
CA ILE A 37 5.99 -6.77 10.94
C ILE A 37 5.29 -5.43 10.69
N LEU A 38 5.84 -4.64 9.75
CA LEU A 38 5.22 -3.39 9.29
C LEU A 38 4.50 -3.63 7.96
N LEU A 39 3.20 -3.31 7.89
CA LEU A 39 2.36 -3.46 6.70
C LEU A 39 2.10 -2.09 6.06
N ILE A 40 2.38 -1.96 4.76
CA ILE A 40 2.25 -0.72 3.98
C ILE A 40 1.34 -0.99 2.77
N HIS A 41 0.15 -0.38 2.75
CA HIS A 41 -0.82 -0.56 1.67
C HIS A 41 -0.42 0.16 0.37
N GLY A 42 -1.11 -0.16 -0.72
CA GLY A 42 -0.98 0.48 -2.03
C GLY A 42 -1.78 1.79 -2.17
N ALA A 43 -1.59 2.50 -3.27
CA ALA A 43 -2.32 3.73 -3.57
C ALA A 43 -3.84 3.50 -3.60
N GLY A 44 -4.59 4.34 -2.88
CA GLY A 44 -6.05 4.23 -2.78
C GLY A 44 -6.57 3.13 -1.85
N GLY A 45 -5.67 2.40 -1.17
CA GLY A 45 -6.00 1.51 -0.07
C GLY A 45 -5.95 2.22 1.29
N ALA A 46 -6.08 1.43 2.35
CA ALA A 46 -5.83 1.80 3.74
C ALA A 46 -5.57 0.51 4.55
N THR A 47 -5.52 0.60 5.87
CA THR A 47 -5.32 -0.57 6.75
C THR A 47 -6.36 -1.69 6.55
N GLN A 48 -7.57 -1.37 6.07
CA GLN A 48 -8.61 -2.37 5.78
C GLN A 48 -8.18 -3.43 4.76
N SER A 49 -7.24 -3.11 3.85
CA SER A 49 -6.79 -4.08 2.86
C SER A 49 -6.04 -5.27 3.49
N PHE A 50 -5.53 -5.09 4.70
CA PHE A 50 -4.86 -6.14 5.46
C PHE A 50 -5.80 -6.88 6.44
N ARG A 51 -7.13 -6.64 6.41
CA ARG A 51 -8.09 -7.21 7.38
C ARG A 51 -8.03 -8.73 7.51
N GLY A 52 -7.71 -9.43 6.40
CA GLY A 52 -7.58 -10.89 6.41
C GLY A 52 -6.19 -11.36 6.88
N VAL A 53 -5.13 -10.73 6.37
CA VAL A 53 -3.74 -11.11 6.67
C VAL A 53 -3.31 -10.70 8.08
N PHE A 54 -3.69 -9.52 8.53
CA PHE A 54 -3.27 -8.95 9.81
C PHE A 54 -3.57 -9.85 11.02
N PRO A 55 -4.80 -10.42 11.20
CA PRO A 55 -5.09 -11.27 12.35
C PRO A 55 -4.27 -12.57 12.37
N ILE A 56 -3.94 -13.11 11.19
CA ILE A 56 -3.14 -14.33 11.08
C ILE A 56 -1.70 -14.04 11.53
N LEU A 57 -1.11 -12.96 11.02
CA LEU A 57 0.25 -12.56 11.39
C LEU A 57 0.36 -12.19 12.88
N ALA A 58 -0.68 -11.56 13.44
CA ALA A 58 -0.71 -11.12 14.82
C ALA A 58 -0.78 -12.27 15.85
N GLN A 59 -0.99 -13.51 15.42
CA GLN A 59 -0.95 -14.68 16.33
C GLN A 59 0.45 -14.95 16.88
N THR A 60 1.48 -14.62 16.10
CA THR A 60 2.90 -14.95 16.45
C THR A 60 3.85 -13.78 16.30
N ASN A 61 3.38 -12.64 15.84
CA ASN A 61 4.19 -11.45 15.61
C ASN A 61 3.49 -10.20 16.15
N ARG A 62 4.27 -9.17 16.47
CA ARG A 62 3.74 -7.82 16.61
C ARG A 62 3.54 -7.24 15.22
N VAL A 63 2.32 -6.86 14.88
CA VAL A 63 1.95 -6.36 13.55
C VAL A 63 1.50 -4.91 13.66
N ILE A 64 2.05 -4.07 12.81
CA ILE A 64 1.64 -2.67 12.66
C ILE A 64 1.26 -2.44 11.20
N ALA A 65 0.02 -2.01 10.97
CA ALA A 65 -0.43 -1.51 9.67
C ALA A 65 -0.64 0.01 9.75
N VAL A 66 -0.24 0.74 8.72
CA VAL A 66 -0.34 2.20 8.68
C VAL A 66 -1.24 2.65 7.54
N ASP A 67 -2.05 3.67 7.76
CA ASP A 67 -2.68 4.42 6.67
C ASP A 67 -1.68 5.46 6.15
N LEU A 68 -1.41 5.45 4.85
CA LEU A 68 -0.52 6.41 4.20
C LEU A 68 -1.08 7.85 4.29
N PRO A 69 -0.23 8.89 4.15
CA PRO A 69 -0.63 10.29 4.30
C PRO A 69 -1.89 10.67 3.49
N GLY A 70 -2.94 11.09 4.20
CA GLY A 70 -4.22 11.50 3.64
C GLY A 70 -5.16 10.36 3.21
N GLN A 71 -4.70 9.12 3.28
CA GLN A 71 -5.50 7.93 2.97
C GLN A 71 -6.07 7.33 4.26
N GLY A 72 -7.18 6.59 4.15
CA GLY A 72 -7.85 6.05 5.33
C GLY A 72 -8.20 7.12 6.36
N PHE A 73 -7.73 6.94 7.57
CA PHE A 73 -7.90 7.88 8.69
C PHE A 73 -6.67 8.74 8.99
N THR A 74 -5.57 8.57 8.24
CA THR A 74 -4.40 9.44 8.39
C THR A 74 -4.70 10.82 7.84
N GLN A 75 -4.53 11.85 8.67
CA GLN A 75 -4.72 13.23 8.24
C GLN A 75 -3.46 13.76 7.55
N LEU A 76 -3.64 14.25 6.32
CA LEU A 76 -2.58 14.85 5.55
C LEU A 76 -2.23 16.25 6.12
N GLY A 77 -1.00 16.42 6.56
CA GLY A 77 -0.52 17.71 7.08
C GLY A 77 0.27 18.55 6.06
N ALA A 78 0.72 17.95 4.95
CA ALA A 78 1.47 18.65 3.92
C ALA A 78 1.24 18.01 2.54
N GLN A 79 0.51 18.68 1.67
CA GLN A 79 0.12 18.17 0.33
C GLN A 79 1.31 17.89 -0.59
N GLN A 80 2.41 18.62 -0.45
CA GLN A 80 3.61 18.44 -1.27
C GLN A 80 4.42 17.20 -0.90
N ARG A 81 4.01 16.48 0.15
CA ARG A 81 4.73 15.30 0.67
C ARG A 81 4.03 13.98 0.35
N CYS A 82 3.31 13.91 -0.78
CA CYS A 82 2.62 12.71 -1.23
C CYS A 82 3.41 11.86 -2.24
N GLY A 83 4.60 12.27 -2.65
CA GLY A 83 5.50 11.49 -3.53
C GLY A 83 6.27 10.41 -2.77
N LEU A 84 6.87 9.47 -3.50
CA LEU A 84 7.60 8.31 -2.96
C LEU A 84 8.64 8.70 -1.90
N ASP A 85 9.54 9.63 -2.23
CA ASP A 85 10.62 10.03 -1.31
C ASP A 85 10.08 10.58 0.00
N HIS A 86 9.15 11.52 -0.08
CA HIS A 86 8.59 12.17 1.10
C HIS A 86 7.74 11.21 1.97
N MET A 87 6.92 10.35 1.35
CA MET A 87 6.16 9.36 2.10
C MET A 87 7.07 8.37 2.83
N SER A 88 8.16 7.97 2.18
CA SER A 88 9.15 7.07 2.79
C SER A 88 9.92 7.74 3.93
N GLU A 89 10.32 9.00 3.77
CA GLU A 89 10.95 9.80 4.83
C GLU A 89 10.03 9.99 6.03
N ASP A 90 8.77 10.35 5.78
CA ASP A 90 7.79 10.60 6.85
C ASP A 90 7.43 9.33 7.62
N LEU A 91 7.27 8.19 6.91
CA LEU A 91 7.01 6.91 7.55
C LEU A 91 8.24 6.40 8.33
N LEU A 92 9.44 6.54 7.77
CA LEU A 92 10.70 6.24 8.48
C LEU A 92 10.84 7.11 9.74
N SER A 93 10.53 8.39 9.64
CA SER A 93 10.55 9.32 10.77
C SER A 93 9.53 8.91 11.85
N LEU A 94 8.34 8.49 11.44
CA LEU A 94 7.33 7.93 12.35
C LEU A 94 7.87 6.69 13.06
N CYS A 95 8.44 5.73 12.32
CA CYS A 95 9.01 4.51 12.89
C CYS A 95 10.07 4.83 13.95
N ARG A 96 11.00 5.73 13.63
CA ARG A 96 12.04 6.18 14.56
C ARG A 96 11.45 6.84 15.82
N ASN A 97 10.47 7.70 15.67
CA ASN A 97 9.80 8.39 16.76
C ASN A 97 9.07 7.40 17.71
N GLN A 98 8.47 6.36 17.14
CA GLN A 98 7.74 5.33 17.90
C GLN A 98 8.65 4.20 18.43
N GLY A 99 9.94 4.23 18.12
CA GLY A 99 10.87 3.14 18.46
C GLY A 99 10.58 1.84 17.71
N TRP A 100 9.95 1.93 16.51
CA TRP A 100 9.70 0.76 15.68
C TRP A 100 10.92 0.39 14.84
N ALA A 101 11.42 -0.82 15.06
CA ALA A 101 12.47 -1.43 14.27
C ALA A 101 11.91 -2.72 13.62
N PRO A 102 11.23 -2.63 12.47
CA PRO A 102 10.61 -3.78 11.84
C PRO A 102 11.65 -4.87 11.53
N ASP A 103 11.34 -6.11 11.92
CA ASP A 103 12.09 -7.28 11.49
C ASP A 103 11.74 -7.65 10.03
N LEU A 104 10.50 -7.36 9.62
CA LEU A 104 9.99 -7.57 8.27
C LEU A 104 9.14 -6.38 7.86
N ILE A 105 9.29 -5.91 6.61
CA ILE A 105 8.38 -4.94 6.02
C ILE A 105 7.61 -5.61 4.89
N VAL A 106 6.28 -5.50 4.92
CA VAL A 106 5.39 -6.03 3.88
C VAL A 106 4.74 -4.85 3.18
N GLY A 107 4.98 -4.73 1.89
CA GLY A 107 4.34 -3.72 1.05
C GLY A 107 3.36 -4.35 0.06
N HIS A 108 2.26 -3.67 -0.22
CA HIS A 108 1.37 -3.98 -1.35
C HIS A 108 1.49 -2.91 -2.41
N SER A 109 1.63 -3.29 -3.68
CA SER A 109 1.64 -2.36 -4.83
C SER A 109 2.66 -1.22 -4.64
N ALA A 110 2.23 0.04 -4.55
CA ALA A 110 3.06 1.21 -4.26
C ALA A 110 3.76 1.12 -2.88
N GLY A 111 3.18 0.42 -1.91
CA GLY A 111 3.78 0.18 -0.59
C GLY A 111 5.12 -0.57 -0.66
N VAL A 112 5.35 -1.36 -1.72
CA VAL A 112 6.64 -2.04 -1.94
C VAL A 112 7.73 -1.03 -2.29
N ALA A 113 7.44 -0.07 -3.15
CA ALA A 113 8.38 1.00 -3.48
C ALA A 113 8.71 1.85 -2.24
N ILE A 114 7.71 2.13 -1.38
CA ILE A 114 7.93 2.82 -0.10
C ILE A 114 8.85 1.98 0.81
N ALA A 115 8.63 0.68 0.94
CA ALA A 115 9.47 -0.22 1.75
C ALA A 115 10.92 -0.23 1.28
N LEU A 116 11.15 -0.37 -0.03
CA LEU A 116 12.49 -0.35 -0.64
C LEU A 116 13.15 1.03 -0.46
N ARG A 117 12.40 2.11 -0.61
CA ARG A 117 12.92 3.45 -0.38
C ARG A 117 13.26 3.71 1.10
N MET A 118 12.46 3.19 2.04
CA MET A 118 12.79 3.23 3.47
C MET A 118 14.08 2.46 3.76
N TRP A 119 14.31 1.34 3.08
CA TRP A 119 15.56 0.60 3.18
C TRP A 119 16.75 1.46 2.71
N GLU A 120 16.67 2.12 1.55
CA GLU A 120 17.71 3.06 1.07
C GLU A 120 17.99 4.20 2.08
N LEU A 121 16.97 4.61 2.84
CA LEU A 121 17.07 5.65 3.87
C LEU A 121 17.55 5.11 5.24
N GLY A 122 17.95 3.83 5.30
CA GLY A 122 18.58 3.20 6.46
C GLY A 122 17.62 2.45 7.40
N MET A 123 16.41 2.08 6.95
CA MET A 123 15.58 1.10 7.66
C MET A 123 15.99 -0.30 7.22
N ILE A 124 16.71 -1.03 8.05
CA ILE A 124 17.26 -2.34 7.73
C ILE A 124 16.46 -3.44 8.45
N PRO A 125 15.42 -4.01 7.80
CA PRO A 125 14.66 -5.11 8.39
C PRO A 125 15.50 -6.41 8.37
N LYS A 126 15.58 -7.12 9.49
CA LYS A 126 16.43 -8.33 9.63
C LYS A 126 16.02 -9.47 8.71
N ARG A 127 14.70 -9.65 8.51
CA ARG A 127 14.12 -10.66 7.63
C ARG A 127 13.92 -10.16 6.20
N GLY A 128 14.07 -8.85 5.96
CA GLY A 128 13.96 -8.25 4.63
C GLY A 128 12.59 -7.66 4.33
N ILE A 129 12.22 -7.68 3.05
CA ILE A 129 11.02 -7.05 2.52
C ILE A 129 10.18 -8.08 1.76
N VAL A 130 8.89 -8.15 2.04
CA VAL A 130 7.91 -8.86 1.21
C VAL A 130 7.12 -7.85 0.37
N GLY A 131 7.11 -8.06 -0.93
CA GLY A 131 6.35 -7.24 -1.87
C GLY A 131 5.21 -8.03 -2.50
N ILE A 132 3.97 -7.59 -2.27
CA ILE A 132 2.78 -8.19 -2.85
C ILE A 132 2.36 -7.36 -4.06
N ASN A 133 2.29 -7.97 -5.25
CA ASN A 133 1.90 -7.30 -6.50
C ASN A 133 2.65 -5.97 -6.70
N ALA A 134 3.97 -6.02 -6.62
CA ALA A 134 4.86 -4.88 -6.48
C ALA A 134 4.82 -3.92 -7.66
N ALA A 135 4.45 -2.66 -7.44
CA ALA A 135 4.46 -1.61 -8.46
C ALA A 135 5.89 -1.04 -8.68
N LEU A 136 6.80 -1.87 -9.21
CA LEU A 136 8.22 -1.57 -9.44
C LEU A 136 8.57 -1.42 -10.93
N GLY A 137 7.63 -1.04 -11.76
CA GLY A 137 7.85 -0.85 -13.19
C GLY A 137 7.39 0.52 -13.66
N ASN A 138 8.17 1.11 -14.57
CA ASN A 138 7.64 2.19 -15.39
C ASN A 138 6.65 1.57 -16.37
N PHE A 139 5.38 1.89 -16.22
CA PHE A 139 4.33 1.42 -17.11
C PHE A 139 4.70 1.78 -18.55
N ARG A 140 5.21 0.82 -19.32
CA ARG A 140 5.50 0.98 -20.73
C ARG A 140 4.19 0.79 -21.52
N GLY A 141 3.89 1.74 -22.40
CA GLY A 141 2.67 1.71 -23.23
C GLY A 141 1.73 2.87 -22.96
N VAL A 142 0.64 2.92 -23.72
CA VAL A 142 -0.33 4.05 -23.67
C VAL A 142 -0.92 4.25 -22.26
N ALA A 143 -1.19 3.17 -21.54
CA ALA A 143 -1.67 3.25 -20.15
C ALA A 143 -0.62 3.79 -19.20
N GLY A 144 0.68 3.53 -19.43
CA GLY A 144 1.77 3.92 -18.54
C GLY A 144 2.05 5.42 -18.51
N TRP A 145 1.88 6.12 -19.62
CA TRP A 145 2.05 7.57 -19.64
C TRP A 145 0.71 8.31 -19.50
N LEU A 146 -0.39 7.70 -19.94
CA LEU A 146 -1.71 8.32 -19.86
C LEU A 146 -2.23 8.40 -18.42
N PHE A 147 -2.01 7.34 -17.61
CA PHE A 147 -2.51 7.27 -16.23
C PHE A 147 -1.87 8.33 -15.30
N PRO A 148 -0.56 8.53 -15.26
CA PRO A 148 0.07 9.63 -14.52
C PRO A 148 -0.34 11.00 -15.04
N ILE A 149 -0.48 11.18 -16.36
CA ILE A 149 -0.92 12.46 -16.94
C ILE A 149 -2.37 12.75 -16.57
N MET A 150 -3.26 11.77 -16.68
CA MET A 150 -4.65 11.92 -16.25
C MET A 150 -4.75 12.18 -14.75
N ALA A 151 -3.96 11.48 -13.93
CA ALA A 151 -3.92 11.72 -12.49
C ALA A 151 -3.41 13.13 -12.18
N LYS A 152 -2.37 13.61 -12.87
CA LYS A 152 -1.91 15.01 -12.74
C LYS A 152 -2.99 16.01 -13.17
N ALA A 153 -3.64 15.77 -14.31
CA ALA A 153 -4.72 16.64 -14.79
C ALA A 153 -5.89 16.67 -13.81
N LEU A 154 -6.27 15.53 -13.24
CA LEU A 154 -7.33 15.43 -12.22
C LEU A 154 -6.90 16.07 -10.89
N ALA A 155 -5.64 15.89 -10.46
CA ALA A 155 -5.15 16.46 -9.22
C ALA A 155 -5.11 18.01 -9.23
N VAL A 156 -4.88 18.62 -10.40
CA VAL A 156 -4.89 20.08 -10.56
C VAL A 156 -6.26 20.64 -10.96
N THR A 157 -7.22 19.79 -11.31
CA THR A 157 -8.57 20.23 -11.69
C THR A 157 -9.39 20.48 -10.42
N PRO A 158 -9.87 21.70 -10.19
CA PRO A 158 -10.72 22.00 -9.04
C PRO A 158 -11.92 21.06 -8.98
N PHE A 159 -12.23 20.55 -7.78
CA PHE A 159 -13.39 19.69 -7.51
C PHE A 159 -13.33 18.26 -8.08
N SER A 160 -12.27 17.82 -8.76
CA SER A 160 -12.16 16.46 -9.33
C SER A 160 -12.42 15.37 -8.28
N ALA A 161 -11.80 15.46 -7.11
CA ALA A 161 -12.04 14.53 -6.01
C ALA A 161 -13.49 14.56 -5.52
N SER A 162 -14.11 15.76 -5.48
CA SER A 162 -15.53 15.90 -5.12
C SER A 162 -16.47 15.28 -6.15
N ILE A 163 -16.18 15.48 -7.44
CA ILE A 163 -16.95 14.88 -8.55
C ILE A 163 -16.81 13.37 -8.49
N PHE A 164 -15.58 12.85 -8.40
CA PHE A 164 -15.33 11.42 -8.29
C PHE A 164 -16.09 10.82 -7.09
N ALA A 165 -15.92 11.38 -5.90
CA ALA A 165 -16.58 10.88 -4.70
C ALA A 165 -18.12 10.95 -4.80
N SER A 166 -18.69 12.01 -5.41
CA SER A 166 -20.14 12.16 -5.56
C SER A 166 -20.75 11.18 -6.57
N THR A 167 -20.05 10.93 -7.68
CA THR A 167 -20.50 10.06 -8.77
C THR A 167 -20.20 8.58 -8.57
N THR A 168 -19.33 8.25 -7.62
CA THR A 168 -18.97 6.85 -7.31
C THR A 168 -20.19 6.08 -6.80
N THR A 169 -20.40 4.89 -7.36
CA THR A 169 -21.45 3.94 -7.02
C THR A 169 -20.86 2.59 -6.61
N PRO A 170 -21.59 1.72 -5.88
CA PRO A 170 -21.13 0.36 -5.58
C PRO A 170 -20.79 -0.44 -6.85
N ALA A 171 -21.54 -0.24 -7.93
CA ALA A 171 -21.26 -0.89 -9.21
C ALA A 171 -19.95 -0.42 -9.84
N SER A 172 -19.64 0.89 -9.76
CA SER A 172 -18.37 1.42 -10.28
C SER A 172 -17.17 0.87 -9.50
N ILE A 173 -17.30 0.71 -8.18
CA ILE A 173 -16.24 0.08 -7.35
C ILE A 173 -16.05 -1.39 -7.71
N ARG A 174 -17.13 -2.15 -7.84
CA ARG A 174 -17.04 -3.56 -8.29
C ARG A 174 -16.33 -3.67 -9.65
N ASN A 175 -16.65 -2.79 -10.58
CA ASN A 175 -16.00 -2.77 -11.89
C ASN A 175 -14.53 -2.35 -11.80
N LEU A 176 -14.20 -1.40 -10.93
CA LEU A 176 -12.81 -0.98 -10.66
C LEU A 176 -11.98 -2.15 -10.13
N VAL A 177 -12.45 -2.81 -9.06
CA VAL A 177 -11.78 -3.99 -8.48
C VAL A 177 -11.64 -5.11 -9.52
N LYS A 178 -12.72 -5.45 -10.23
CA LYS A 178 -12.67 -6.44 -11.31
C LYS A 178 -11.70 -6.06 -12.43
N GLY A 179 -11.57 -4.76 -12.72
CA GLY A 179 -10.62 -4.20 -13.68
C GLY A 179 -9.16 -4.44 -13.31
N THR A 180 -8.85 -4.61 -12.01
CA THR A 180 -7.51 -4.99 -11.53
C THR A 180 -7.21 -6.49 -11.64
N GLY A 181 -8.16 -7.29 -12.09
CA GLY A 181 -8.06 -8.75 -12.14
C GLY A 181 -8.52 -9.44 -10.86
N SER A 182 -8.89 -8.67 -9.83
CA SER A 182 -9.26 -9.19 -8.50
C SER A 182 -10.75 -9.40 -8.34
N GLN A 183 -11.11 -10.27 -7.38
CA GLN A 183 -12.47 -10.51 -6.94
C GLN A 183 -12.52 -10.40 -5.42
N LEU A 184 -13.31 -9.48 -4.92
CA LEU A 184 -13.55 -9.32 -3.47
C LEU A 184 -14.98 -9.69 -3.13
N ASP A 185 -15.17 -10.08 -1.86
CA ASP A 185 -16.48 -10.24 -1.25
C ASP A 185 -17.21 -8.89 -1.11
N GLN A 186 -18.45 -8.91 -0.68
CA GLN A 186 -19.24 -7.69 -0.55
C GLN A 186 -18.67 -6.76 0.52
N GLU A 187 -18.13 -7.30 1.63
CA GLU A 187 -17.50 -6.52 2.68
C GLU A 187 -16.30 -5.73 2.14
N GLY A 188 -15.39 -6.38 1.42
CA GLY A 188 -14.25 -5.73 0.79
C GLY A 188 -14.66 -4.64 -0.20
N LEU A 189 -15.69 -4.90 -1.03
CA LEU A 189 -16.22 -3.91 -1.95
C LEU A 189 -16.83 -2.70 -1.24
N ASP A 190 -17.54 -2.90 -0.13
CA ASP A 190 -18.15 -1.83 0.66
C ASP A 190 -17.09 -0.96 1.34
N LEU A 191 -15.98 -1.54 1.79
CA LEU A 191 -14.85 -0.80 2.34
C LEU A 191 -14.18 0.09 1.28
N TYR A 192 -13.94 -0.43 0.07
CA TYR A 192 -13.43 0.39 -1.04
C TYR A 192 -14.44 1.46 -1.48
N TYR A 193 -15.72 1.14 -1.50
CA TYR A 193 -16.77 2.14 -1.77
C TYR A 193 -16.72 3.28 -0.75
N ARG A 194 -16.56 2.96 0.51
CA ARG A 194 -16.45 3.93 1.62
C ARG A 194 -15.23 4.84 1.47
N LEU A 195 -14.06 4.28 1.11
CA LEU A 195 -12.85 5.05 0.80
C LEU A 195 -13.07 5.99 -0.40
N ALA A 196 -13.62 5.47 -1.48
CA ALA A 196 -13.87 6.22 -2.71
C ALA A 196 -14.95 7.33 -2.56
N LYS A 197 -15.82 7.24 -1.56
CA LYS A 197 -16.78 8.29 -1.21
C LYS A 197 -16.18 9.39 -0.36
N ASP A 198 -15.02 9.18 0.25
CA ASP A 198 -14.34 10.20 1.03
C ASP A 198 -13.49 11.10 0.13
N LYS A 199 -13.89 12.37 0.02
CA LYS A 199 -13.18 13.35 -0.80
C LYS A 199 -11.71 13.50 -0.40
N GLY A 200 -11.40 13.49 0.91
CA GLY A 200 -10.03 13.66 1.40
C GLY A 200 -9.14 12.49 0.99
N HIS A 201 -9.66 11.26 1.09
CA HIS A 201 -8.96 10.06 0.65
C HIS A 201 -8.70 10.08 -0.88
N VAL A 202 -9.68 10.46 -1.67
CA VAL A 202 -9.55 10.57 -3.13
C VAL A 202 -8.52 11.65 -3.50
N ASP A 203 -8.60 12.82 -2.88
CA ASP A 203 -7.68 13.93 -3.11
C ASP A 203 -6.22 13.56 -2.78
N ALA A 204 -6.00 12.90 -1.65
CA ALA A 204 -4.68 12.40 -1.26
C ALA A 204 -4.15 11.32 -2.21
N THR A 205 -5.01 10.40 -2.67
CA THR A 205 -4.65 9.38 -3.66
C THR A 205 -4.24 10.02 -4.99
N LEU A 206 -5.00 10.99 -5.47
CA LEU A 206 -4.65 11.74 -6.70
C LEU A 206 -3.36 12.54 -6.52
N SER A 207 -3.16 13.16 -5.35
CA SER A 207 -1.92 13.88 -5.01
C SER A 207 -0.71 12.94 -4.99
N MET A 208 -0.86 11.75 -4.41
CA MET A 208 0.15 10.70 -4.45
C MET A 208 0.51 10.34 -5.89
N MET A 209 -0.47 10.01 -6.71
CA MET A 209 -0.24 9.62 -8.11
C MET A 209 0.39 10.73 -8.94
N SER A 210 0.05 11.99 -8.69
CA SER A 210 0.60 13.15 -9.40
C SER A 210 2.06 13.45 -9.07
N GLN A 211 2.50 13.11 -7.86
CA GLN A 211 3.86 13.34 -7.35
C GLN A 211 4.73 12.08 -7.41
N TRP A 212 4.16 10.95 -7.88
CA TRP A 212 4.85 9.66 -7.87
C TRP A 212 5.89 9.58 -8.97
N SER A 213 7.12 9.22 -8.63
CA SER A 213 8.18 8.85 -9.55
C SER A 213 8.97 7.68 -8.98
N LEU A 214 9.23 6.70 -9.81
CA LEU A 214 10.05 5.53 -9.50
C LEU A 214 11.47 5.63 -10.05
N ASP A 215 11.76 6.63 -10.89
CA ASP A 215 13.00 6.70 -11.67
C ASP A 215 14.25 6.59 -10.79
N GLY A 216 14.26 7.34 -9.68
CA GLY A 216 15.36 7.30 -8.72
C GLY A 216 15.55 5.94 -8.05
N LEU A 217 14.46 5.30 -7.64
CA LEU A 217 14.49 3.98 -7.01
C LEU A 217 14.91 2.89 -8.01
N LEU A 218 14.29 2.87 -9.19
CA LEU A 218 14.56 1.86 -10.23
C LEU A 218 16.01 1.92 -10.73
N ALA A 219 16.59 3.13 -10.81
CA ALA A 219 18.00 3.31 -11.20
C ALA A 219 18.99 2.74 -10.17
N ARG A 220 18.53 2.41 -8.96
CA ARG A 220 19.36 1.89 -7.87
C ARG A 220 18.85 0.55 -7.31
N LEU A 221 17.91 -0.09 -8.01
CA LEU A 221 17.30 -1.32 -7.55
C LEU A 221 18.33 -2.45 -7.37
N ASP A 222 19.40 -2.43 -8.18
CA ASP A 222 20.58 -3.32 -8.09
C ASP A 222 21.42 -3.11 -6.82
N LYS A 223 21.22 -2.02 -6.10
CA LYS A 223 21.89 -1.72 -4.83
C LYS A 223 21.19 -2.32 -3.61
N VAL A 224 19.96 -2.77 -3.79
CA VAL A 224 19.19 -3.37 -2.69
C VAL A 224 19.74 -4.76 -2.40
N ASP A 225 20.38 -4.92 -1.25
CA ASP A 225 21.06 -6.15 -0.82
C ASP A 225 20.32 -6.93 0.26
N CYS A 226 19.30 -6.34 0.89
CA CYS A 226 18.45 -7.08 1.83
C CYS A 226 17.63 -8.16 1.11
N PRO A 227 17.23 -9.23 1.82
CA PRO A 227 16.32 -10.23 1.24
C PRO A 227 15.02 -9.58 0.78
N VAL A 228 14.60 -9.88 -0.46
CA VAL A 228 13.31 -9.42 -1.00
C VAL A 228 12.53 -10.62 -1.53
N HIS A 229 11.32 -10.82 -1.03
CA HIS A 229 10.40 -11.83 -1.52
C HIS A 229 9.24 -11.14 -2.24
N LEU A 230 9.18 -11.26 -3.57
CA LEU A 230 8.05 -10.76 -4.35
C LEU A 230 7.01 -11.87 -4.52
N ILE A 231 5.75 -11.54 -4.26
CA ILE A 231 4.58 -12.41 -4.43
C ILE A 231 3.68 -11.73 -5.46
N THR A 232 3.32 -12.40 -6.53
CA THR A 232 2.51 -11.79 -7.60
C THR A 232 1.38 -12.71 -8.02
N GLY A 233 0.17 -12.13 -8.13
CA GLY A 233 -0.98 -12.80 -8.73
C GLY A 233 -0.88 -12.80 -10.25
N LEU A 234 -1.02 -13.96 -10.89
CA LEU A 234 -0.91 -14.09 -12.35
C LEU A 234 -2.07 -13.45 -13.12
N SER A 235 -3.19 -13.18 -12.43
CA SER A 235 -4.35 -12.46 -12.99
C SER A 235 -4.30 -10.94 -12.77
N ASP A 236 -3.19 -10.40 -12.22
CA ASP A 236 -3.03 -8.96 -11.99
C ASP A 236 -3.04 -8.17 -13.30
N LYS A 237 -4.04 -7.30 -13.45
CA LYS A 237 -4.22 -6.41 -14.61
C LYS A 237 -3.83 -4.96 -14.30
N ALA A 238 -3.62 -4.62 -13.03
CA ALA A 238 -3.18 -3.29 -12.62
C ALA A 238 -1.65 -3.18 -12.70
N VAL A 239 -0.93 -4.17 -12.16
CA VAL A 239 0.52 -4.32 -12.27
C VAL A 239 0.82 -5.68 -12.88
N PRO A 240 1.08 -5.75 -14.19
CA PRO A 240 1.30 -7.02 -14.87
C PRO A 240 2.40 -7.87 -14.22
N PRO A 241 2.26 -9.20 -14.14
CA PRO A 241 3.19 -10.09 -13.41
C PRO A 241 4.66 -9.96 -13.85
N HIS A 242 4.90 -9.64 -15.13
CA HIS A 242 6.27 -9.43 -15.64
C HIS A 242 7.02 -8.31 -14.91
N VAL A 243 6.32 -7.34 -14.30
CA VAL A 243 6.96 -6.27 -13.50
C VAL A 243 7.73 -6.87 -12.31
N SER A 244 7.12 -7.83 -11.60
CA SER A 244 7.80 -8.55 -10.51
C SER A 244 8.92 -9.43 -11.03
N THR A 245 8.74 -10.12 -12.16
CA THR A 245 9.78 -10.92 -12.81
C THR A 245 10.99 -10.08 -13.20
N ASP A 246 10.77 -8.90 -13.78
CA ASP A 246 11.87 -8.00 -14.18
C ASP A 246 12.56 -7.39 -12.96
N ALA A 247 11.81 -7.05 -11.90
CA ALA A 247 12.38 -6.55 -10.65
C ALA A 247 13.31 -7.58 -9.98
N VAL A 248 12.90 -8.86 -9.92
CA VAL A 248 13.73 -9.94 -9.35
C VAL A 248 15.02 -10.14 -10.13
N ARG A 249 15.03 -9.93 -11.44
CA ARG A 249 16.27 -10.01 -12.24
C ARG A 249 17.27 -8.89 -11.93
N THR A 250 16.79 -7.78 -11.42
CA THR A 250 17.60 -6.61 -11.09
C THR A 250 18.05 -6.60 -9.62
N LEU A 251 17.18 -7.03 -8.72
CA LEU A 251 17.47 -7.15 -7.29
C LEU A 251 18.53 -8.23 -7.04
N THR A 252 19.51 -7.94 -6.18
CA THR A 252 20.64 -8.86 -5.94
C THR A 252 20.29 -10.06 -5.07
N ASN A 253 19.30 -9.91 -4.17
CA ASN A 253 18.89 -10.95 -3.22
C ASN A 253 17.36 -11.06 -3.19
N ALA A 254 16.78 -11.51 -4.30
CA ALA A 254 15.34 -11.59 -4.44
C ALA A 254 14.84 -12.96 -4.90
N ARG A 255 13.64 -13.33 -4.44
CA ARG A 255 12.87 -14.49 -4.92
C ARG A 255 11.48 -14.06 -5.35
N LEU A 256 10.87 -14.84 -6.25
CA LEU A 256 9.52 -14.63 -6.75
C LEU A 256 8.63 -15.84 -6.44
N THR A 257 7.43 -15.58 -5.94
CA THR A 257 6.35 -16.56 -5.89
C THR A 257 5.20 -16.06 -6.75
N GLU A 258 4.80 -16.87 -7.71
CA GLU A 258 3.69 -16.59 -8.61
C GLU A 258 2.47 -17.39 -8.17
N LEU A 259 1.33 -16.71 -7.99
CA LEU A 259 0.09 -17.33 -7.54
C LEU A 259 -0.94 -17.33 -8.68
N PRO A 260 -1.37 -18.51 -9.14
CA PRO A 260 -2.39 -18.61 -10.16
C PRO A 260 -3.73 -18.07 -9.64
N ASN A 261 -4.52 -17.49 -10.57
CA ASN A 261 -5.91 -17.07 -10.33
C ASN A 261 -6.10 -15.88 -9.38
N LEU A 262 -5.05 -15.30 -8.79
CA LEU A 262 -5.14 -14.09 -7.96
C LEU A 262 -4.83 -12.84 -8.78
N GLY A 263 -5.58 -11.77 -8.51
CA GLY A 263 -5.41 -10.46 -9.13
C GLY A 263 -4.49 -9.54 -8.33
N HIS A 264 -4.69 -8.22 -8.51
CA HIS A 264 -3.87 -7.20 -7.86
C HIS A 264 -4.02 -7.16 -6.32
N LEU A 265 -5.18 -7.56 -5.81
CA LEU A 265 -5.49 -7.59 -4.38
C LEU A 265 -5.29 -8.99 -3.79
N ALA A 266 -4.24 -9.70 -4.20
CA ALA A 266 -3.99 -11.09 -3.83
C ALA A 266 -4.08 -11.36 -2.31
N HIS A 267 -3.63 -10.41 -1.49
CA HIS A 267 -3.67 -10.48 -0.03
C HIS A 267 -5.08 -10.33 0.57
N GLU A 268 -6.04 -9.84 -0.23
CA GLU A 268 -7.45 -9.78 0.16
C GLU A 268 -8.24 -10.97 -0.42
N GLU A 269 -7.78 -11.52 -1.55
CA GLU A 269 -8.42 -12.66 -2.23
C GLU A 269 -8.09 -13.99 -1.56
N ASP A 270 -6.84 -14.16 -1.09
CA ASP A 270 -6.36 -15.37 -0.39
C ASP A 270 -5.42 -14.97 0.76
N PRO A 271 -5.98 -14.44 1.86
CA PRO A 271 -5.18 -13.96 2.99
C PRO A 271 -4.41 -15.06 3.71
N GLU A 272 -4.93 -16.30 3.73
CA GLU A 272 -4.29 -17.44 4.37
C GLU A 272 -2.97 -17.81 3.66
N THR A 273 -3.01 -17.99 2.35
CA THR A 273 -1.81 -18.30 1.55
C THR A 273 -0.79 -17.15 1.63
N ILE A 274 -1.24 -15.91 1.52
CA ILE A 274 -0.35 -14.74 1.60
C ILE A 274 0.27 -14.62 3.00
N ALA A 275 -0.49 -14.79 4.06
CA ALA A 275 0.04 -14.74 5.42
C ALA A 275 1.08 -15.83 5.67
N GLN A 276 0.84 -17.06 5.19
CA GLN A 276 1.82 -18.15 5.31
C GLN A 276 3.13 -17.80 4.56
N LEU A 277 3.05 -17.28 3.33
CA LEU A 277 4.24 -16.88 2.56
C LEU A 277 5.03 -15.74 3.24
N ILE A 278 4.34 -14.84 3.96
CA ILE A 278 4.98 -13.80 4.76
C ILE A 278 5.68 -14.41 6.00
N LEU A 279 5.06 -15.37 6.66
CA LEU A 279 5.63 -16.03 7.84
C LEU A 279 6.87 -16.86 7.48
N ASP A 280 6.90 -17.46 6.29
CA ASP A 280 8.00 -18.30 5.78
C ASP A 280 9.19 -17.48 5.22
N THR A 281 9.09 -16.15 5.23
CA THR A 281 10.16 -15.24 4.81
C THR A 281 11.06 -14.90 5.96
#